data_1bcfe98a9e112e6306efb927dc35c47a
#
_entry.id   1bcfe98a9e112e6306efb927dc35c47a
#
_cell.length_a   1.000
_cell.length_b   1.000
_cell.length_c   1.000
_cell.angle_alpha   90.00
_cell.angle_beta   90.00
_cell.angle_gamma   90.00
#
_symmetry.space_group_name_H-M   'P 1'
#
loop_
_entity.id
_entity.type
_entity.pdbx_description
1 polymer ?
#
loop_
_entity_poly.entity_id
_entity_poly.type
_entity_poly.pdbx_seq_one_letter_code
_entity_poly.pdbx_strand_id
1 'polypeptide(L)'
;MGSEMCIRDRYSKDERTSFIIPSGNQGVRFKDYLSVSFDLKIREKGEHFGYVCRMIVDNRNSLNLILVNPVNEEPYLCLIKDQQYLGKIHSSATIDIHEWNRIKIELEYKNDTLYVRNNGSLISKEKVAAPDNHSVKVCFGANKLASYTTSDVAPIILKDVQIGLEPGSIKYEWSLEQAVSDTLLQDKFRQMTAFISNPEWIINSHIYWKHRKTLSFSSKTFPVPCEDQSACYFIAKDRIVKYDLIRSTTKEYVFSPLIDVNRITNQFLFVPLKDKGSQLVYYDFEKPDGENLSFFNFQTKSWSTPIQRKRQSSYTQHNRFFNPKDSSIVQILGYGFHLYTRELNRISLSGEVIKGELPDVITPRYLSAIGKTDSLVYIYGGLGNDLGKQEYGVVHYKDLYKLNLNDYSLEKKWAIPENLCDEVAASTLIVDEVEKGEHAKGLFFSSGRFLSSLVLKDLNLENGQETVLGDTIPYTFLDVNSHADLIYLASEKCYYAVTVHQVEGNNYEANIYSIASPVLPIQNITVQENRGTWWKLLFVCICVAGLGGIGWRLWNSRKHDKKEAISIPQQDICEKEEGVVSDINLSLIHISEPTRP
;
A
#
# COMPACT_ATOMS: atom_id res chain seq x y z
N MET A 1 -11.95 -5.70 10.89
CA MET A 1 -12.01 -6.26 9.53
C MET A 1 -11.25 -7.56 9.52
N GLY A 2 -11.86 -8.65 9.01
CA GLY A 2 -11.16 -9.89 8.81
C GLY A 2 -10.21 -9.79 7.63
N SER A 3 -9.13 -10.55 7.64
CA SER A 3 -8.21 -10.64 6.52
C SER A 3 -8.62 -11.79 5.61
N GLU A 4 -9.65 -11.59 4.82
CA GLU A 4 -10.10 -12.59 3.87
C GLU A 4 -9.06 -12.78 2.76
N MET A 5 -8.98 -14.00 2.21
CA MET A 5 -8.06 -14.35 1.15
C MET A 5 -8.70 -14.16 -0.24
N CYS A 6 -8.06 -13.34 -1.08
CA CYS A 6 -8.43 -13.25 -2.50
C CYS A 6 -7.77 -14.36 -3.31
N ILE A 7 -8.58 -15.02 -4.14
CA ILE A 7 -8.11 -15.92 -5.19
C ILE A 7 -8.09 -15.14 -6.50
N ARG A 8 -6.91 -15.04 -7.12
CA ARG A 8 -6.70 -14.28 -8.35
C ARG A 8 -6.42 -15.15 -9.55
N ASP A 9 -7.09 -14.82 -10.64
CA ASP A 9 -6.68 -15.19 -11.98
C ASP A 9 -5.74 -14.10 -12.54
N ARG A 10 -4.45 -14.43 -12.68
CA ARG A 10 -3.45 -13.57 -13.30
C ARG A 10 -3.03 -14.15 -14.64
N TYR A 11 -2.55 -13.29 -15.56
CA TYR A 11 -2.07 -13.72 -16.88
C TYR A 11 -0.90 -14.73 -16.76
N SER A 12 -0.01 -14.56 -15.77
CA SER A 12 1.06 -15.53 -15.50
C SER A 12 0.53 -16.69 -14.65
N LYS A 13 0.68 -17.92 -15.12
CA LYS A 13 0.26 -19.15 -14.41
C LYS A 13 0.96 -19.31 -13.06
N ASP A 14 2.20 -18.84 -12.93
CA ASP A 14 3.02 -19.00 -11.73
C ASP A 14 2.65 -18.02 -10.62
N GLU A 15 1.86 -16.98 -10.96
CA GLU A 15 1.40 -15.96 -10.02
C GLU A 15 -0.03 -16.16 -9.50
N ARG A 16 -0.72 -17.19 -9.97
CA ARG A 16 -2.10 -17.47 -9.55
C ARG A 16 -2.15 -17.99 -8.14
N THR A 17 -3.19 -17.60 -7.42
CA THR A 17 -3.41 -18.09 -6.06
C THR A 17 -3.84 -19.55 -6.07
N SER A 18 -3.24 -20.33 -5.16
CA SER A 18 -3.59 -21.74 -4.91
C SER A 18 -3.79 -21.96 -3.43
N PHE A 19 -4.87 -22.67 -3.06
CA PHE A 19 -5.13 -23.14 -1.70
C PHE A 19 -5.59 -24.59 -1.74
N ILE A 20 -4.77 -25.50 -1.19
CA ILE A 20 -4.91 -26.96 -1.33
C ILE A 20 -4.97 -27.61 0.05
N ILE A 21 -5.98 -28.40 0.31
CA ILE A 21 -6.21 -29.13 1.56
C ILE A 21 -6.28 -30.64 1.25
N PRO A 22 -5.49 -31.46 1.91
CA PRO A 22 -4.31 -31.17 2.73
C PRO A 22 -3.08 -30.82 1.89
N SER A 23 -2.05 -30.24 2.52
CA SER A 23 -0.79 -29.88 1.87
C SER A 23 0.01 -31.10 1.37
N GLY A 24 -0.13 -32.25 2.01
CA GLY A 24 0.58 -33.48 1.70
C GLY A 24 -0.01 -34.26 0.51
N ASN A 25 0.63 -35.37 0.14
CA ASN A 25 0.19 -36.21 -0.99
C ASN A 25 -1.09 -37.00 -0.68
N GLN A 26 -1.36 -37.30 0.59
CA GLN A 26 -2.56 -38.05 1.00
C GLN A 26 -3.74 -37.08 1.18
N GLY A 27 -4.93 -37.50 0.71
CA GLY A 27 -6.16 -36.75 0.93
C GLY A 27 -6.72 -36.88 2.36
N VAL A 28 -7.71 -36.06 2.69
CA VAL A 28 -8.53 -36.21 3.92
C VAL A 28 -9.35 -37.49 3.81
N ARG A 29 -9.17 -38.42 4.73
CA ARG A 29 -9.91 -39.68 4.74
C ARG A 29 -11.30 -39.49 5.36
N PHE A 30 -12.31 -40.03 4.70
CA PHE A 30 -13.68 -40.04 5.20
C PHE A 30 -14.37 -41.36 4.82
N LYS A 31 -15.50 -41.66 5.45
CA LYS A 31 -16.22 -42.92 5.23
C LYS A 31 -17.58 -42.69 4.59
N ASP A 32 -18.58 -42.39 5.39
CA ASP A 32 -19.97 -42.31 4.94
C ASP A 32 -20.45 -40.89 4.61
N TYR A 33 -19.70 -39.88 5.07
CA TYR A 33 -20.08 -38.48 4.96
C TYR A 33 -18.86 -37.56 4.81
N LEU A 34 -19.00 -36.59 3.95
CA LEU A 34 -18.05 -35.46 3.79
C LEU A 34 -18.83 -34.18 3.56
N SER A 35 -18.50 -33.14 4.26
CA SER A 35 -18.93 -31.79 3.91
C SER A 35 -17.76 -30.86 3.73
N VAL A 36 -17.84 -30.00 2.72
CA VAL A 36 -16.92 -28.86 2.48
C VAL A 36 -17.76 -27.62 2.43
N SER A 37 -17.52 -26.68 3.33
CA SER A 37 -18.23 -25.41 3.33
C SER A 37 -17.25 -24.23 3.39
N PHE A 38 -17.64 -23.11 2.78
CA PHE A 38 -16.84 -21.90 2.72
C PHE A 38 -17.72 -20.71 2.38
N ASP A 39 -17.26 -19.52 2.78
CA ASP A 39 -17.86 -18.26 2.35
C ASP A 39 -17.10 -17.73 1.15
N LEU A 40 -17.84 -17.36 0.13
CA LEU A 40 -17.29 -16.70 -1.06
C LEU A 40 -18.01 -15.40 -1.35
N LYS A 41 -17.24 -14.44 -1.90
CA LYS A 41 -17.74 -13.22 -2.50
C LYS A 41 -17.04 -13.00 -3.84
N ILE A 42 -17.77 -12.53 -4.85
CA ILE A 42 -17.16 -12.23 -6.16
C ILE A 42 -16.45 -10.88 -6.05
N ARG A 43 -15.21 -10.81 -6.56
CA ARG A 43 -14.33 -9.66 -6.38
C ARG A 43 -14.55 -8.55 -7.38
N GLU A 44 -14.80 -8.88 -8.64
CA GLU A 44 -14.81 -7.92 -9.76
C GLU A 44 -16.15 -7.94 -10.48
N LYS A 45 -16.54 -6.77 -11.01
CA LYS A 45 -17.69 -6.65 -11.91
C LYS A 45 -17.23 -7.00 -13.33
N GLY A 46 -18.04 -7.74 -14.07
CA GLY A 46 -17.76 -8.09 -15.46
C GLY A 46 -18.03 -9.56 -15.78
N GLU A 47 -17.67 -9.97 -16.98
CA GLU A 47 -17.79 -11.36 -17.41
C GLU A 47 -16.67 -12.20 -16.81
N HIS A 48 -17.03 -13.21 -16.03
CA HIS A 48 -16.08 -14.10 -15.37
C HIS A 48 -16.50 -15.55 -15.55
N PHE A 49 -15.52 -16.39 -15.84
CA PHE A 49 -15.63 -17.84 -15.83
C PHE A 49 -14.44 -18.42 -15.07
N GLY A 50 -14.67 -19.39 -14.18
CA GLY A 50 -13.55 -20.06 -13.54
C GLY A 50 -13.95 -21.01 -12.42
N TYR A 51 -12.98 -21.84 -12.06
CA TYR A 51 -13.12 -22.79 -10.96
C TYR A 51 -13.11 -22.07 -9.62
N VAL A 52 -14.14 -22.31 -8.82
CA VAL A 52 -14.26 -21.89 -7.43
C VAL A 52 -13.60 -22.92 -6.52
N CYS A 53 -14.06 -24.18 -6.64
CA CYS A 53 -13.59 -25.28 -5.81
C CYS A 53 -13.51 -26.56 -6.64
N ARG A 54 -12.44 -27.32 -6.45
CA ARG A 54 -12.26 -28.66 -7.01
C ARG A 54 -12.04 -29.64 -5.88
N MET A 55 -12.83 -30.71 -5.86
CA MET A 55 -12.66 -31.85 -4.96
C MET A 55 -12.18 -33.05 -5.80
N ILE A 56 -11.03 -33.61 -5.45
CA ILE A 56 -10.47 -34.80 -6.11
C ILE A 56 -10.62 -35.97 -5.14
N VAL A 57 -11.50 -36.89 -5.48
CA VAL A 57 -11.79 -38.08 -4.66
C VAL A 57 -10.97 -39.26 -5.18
N ASP A 58 -10.22 -39.89 -4.30
CA ASP A 58 -9.40 -41.10 -4.55
C ASP A 58 -8.39 -40.96 -5.69
N ASN A 59 -7.96 -39.70 -6.00
CA ASN A 59 -7.11 -39.35 -7.13
C ASN A 59 -7.66 -39.79 -8.51
N ARG A 60 -8.95 -40.11 -8.61
CA ARG A 60 -9.60 -40.63 -9.83
C ARG A 60 -10.79 -39.82 -10.27
N ASN A 61 -11.61 -39.36 -9.35
CA ASN A 61 -12.85 -38.64 -9.65
C ASN A 61 -12.73 -37.18 -9.26
N SER A 62 -13.24 -36.28 -10.07
CA SER A 62 -13.25 -34.86 -9.76
C SER A 62 -14.66 -34.31 -9.69
N LEU A 63 -14.91 -33.50 -8.66
CA LEU A 63 -16.12 -32.69 -8.54
C LEU A 63 -15.70 -31.23 -8.56
N ASN A 64 -16.22 -30.46 -9.50
CA ASN A 64 -15.83 -29.09 -9.74
C ASN A 64 -17.02 -28.16 -9.58
N LEU A 65 -16.87 -27.13 -8.76
CA LEU A 65 -17.79 -26.01 -8.68
C LEU A 65 -17.18 -24.84 -9.47
N ILE A 66 -17.91 -24.37 -10.48
CA ILE A 66 -17.47 -23.33 -11.40
C ILE A 66 -18.43 -22.15 -11.29
N LEU A 67 -17.88 -20.94 -11.24
CA LEU A 67 -18.61 -19.68 -11.35
C LEU A 67 -18.71 -19.30 -12.82
N VAL A 68 -19.92 -18.95 -13.26
CA VAL A 68 -20.19 -18.33 -14.55
C VAL A 68 -20.89 -17.01 -14.28
N ASN A 69 -20.28 -15.90 -14.70
CA ASN A 69 -20.82 -14.55 -14.55
C ASN A 69 -20.85 -13.89 -15.93
N PRO A 70 -21.89 -14.12 -16.75
CA PRO A 70 -22.02 -13.56 -18.09
C PRO A 70 -22.42 -12.07 -18.04
N VAL A 71 -22.13 -11.32 -19.11
CA VAL A 71 -22.34 -9.86 -19.16
C VAL A 71 -23.81 -9.45 -19.04
N ASN A 72 -24.74 -10.28 -19.53
CA ASN A 72 -26.17 -9.92 -19.64
C ASN A 72 -27.11 -10.87 -18.89
N GLU A 73 -26.57 -11.75 -18.07
CA GLU A 73 -27.35 -12.69 -17.26
C GLU A 73 -26.90 -12.62 -15.80
N GLU A 74 -27.72 -13.13 -14.90
CA GLU A 74 -27.34 -13.27 -13.50
C GLU A 74 -26.25 -14.34 -13.33
N PRO A 75 -25.27 -14.13 -12.43
CA PRO A 75 -24.23 -15.10 -12.16
C PRO A 75 -24.83 -16.38 -11.58
N TYR A 76 -24.22 -17.50 -11.94
CA TYR A 76 -24.65 -18.80 -11.43
C TYR A 76 -23.47 -19.74 -11.17
N LEU A 77 -23.68 -20.74 -10.32
CA LEU A 77 -22.76 -21.84 -10.15
C LEU A 77 -23.12 -23.01 -11.06
N CYS A 78 -22.07 -23.70 -11.49
CA CYS A 78 -22.18 -24.88 -12.33
C CYS A 78 -21.43 -26.03 -11.65
N LEU A 79 -22.06 -27.23 -11.62
CA LEU A 79 -21.46 -28.43 -11.07
C LEU A 79 -21.04 -29.38 -12.19
N ILE A 80 -19.77 -29.81 -12.17
CA ILE A 80 -19.20 -30.73 -13.15
C ILE A 80 -18.54 -31.90 -12.41
N LYS A 81 -18.93 -33.13 -12.73
CA LYS A 81 -18.32 -34.37 -12.25
C LYS A 81 -17.62 -35.08 -13.40
N ASP A 82 -16.33 -35.38 -13.26
CA ASP A 82 -15.55 -36.17 -14.22
C ASP A 82 -15.76 -35.75 -15.68
N GLN A 83 -15.75 -34.42 -15.95
CA GLN A 83 -16.05 -33.80 -17.24
C GLN A 83 -17.53 -33.88 -17.70
N GLN A 84 -18.40 -34.51 -16.94
CA GLN A 84 -19.84 -34.50 -17.21
C GLN A 84 -20.49 -33.31 -16.51
N TYR A 85 -21.19 -32.53 -17.27
CA TYR A 85 -22.02 -31.44 -16.77
C TYR A 85 -23.23 -32.03 -16.05
N LEU A 86 -23.29 -31.85 -14.71
CA LEU A 86 -24.39 -32.34 -13.89
C LEU A 86 -25.60 -31.39 -13.88
N GLY A 87 -25.37 -30.11 -14.17
CA GLY A 87 -26.45 -29.13 -14.26
C GLY A 87 -25.98 -27.69 -14.00
N LYS A 88 -26.70 -26.76 -14.58
CA LYS A 88 -26.76 -25.37 -14.14
C LYS A 88 -27.51 -25.41 -12.82
N ILE A 89 -26.87 -24.93 -11.77
CA ILE A 89 -27.53 -24.78 -10.47
C ILE A 89 -28.55 -23.65 -10.67
N HIS A 90 -29.71 -24.03 -11.19
CA HIS A 90 -30.80 -23.10 -11.35
C HIS A 90 -31.38 -22.76 -10.02
N SER A 91 -31.56 -21.53 -9.73
CA SER A 91 -32.64 -21.10 -9.10
C SER A 91 -32.99 -19.81 -8.59
N SER A 92 -33.97 -19.69 -7.95
CA SER A 92 -34.40 -18.73 -6.90
C SER A 92 -33.34 -18.37 -5.82
N ALA A 93 -32.15 -18.99 -5.86
CA ALA A 93 -30.98 -18.63 -5.09
C ALA A 93 -29.86 -18.14 -6.03
N THR A 94 -30.08 -16.96 -6.63
CA THR A 94 -29.04 -16.21 -7.31
C THR A 94 -27.87 -16.00 -6.36
N ILE A 95 -26.65 -16.14 -6.88
CA ILE A 95 -25.47 -15.73 -6.13
C ILE A 95 -25.47 -14.20 -6.15
N ASP A 96 -25.62 -13.60 -4.97
CA ASP A 96 -25.42 -12.17 -4.86
C ASP A 96 -23.93 -11.85 -4.94
N ILE A 97 -23.50 -11.25 -6.05
CA ILE A 97 -22.09 -10.90 -6.29
C ILE A 97 -21.57 -9.82 -5.33
N HIS A 98 -22.48 -9.09 -4.67
CA HIS A 98 -22.12 -8.01 -3.76
C HIS A 98 -22.08 -8.45 -2.30
N GLU A 99 -22.62 -9.63 -2.00
CA GLU A 99 -22.73 -10.15 -0.64
C GLU A 99 -21.96 -11.46 -0.46
N TRP A 100 -21.81 -11.87 0.79
CA TRP A 100 -21.22 -13.16 1.13
C TRP A 100 -22.20 -14.30 0.87
N ASN A 101 -21.71 -15.33 0.19
CA ASN A 101 -22.45 -16.54 -0.11
C ASN A 101 -21.82 -17.71 0.64
N ARG A 102 -22.56 -18.32 1.57
CA ARG A 102 -22.14 -19.55 2.29
C ARG A 102 -22.45 -20.77 1.46
N ILE A 103 -21.46 -21.30 0.77
CA ILE A 103 -21.57 -22.53 -0.02
C ILE A 103 -21.27 -23.72 0.87
N LYS A 104 -22.11 -24.76 0.78
CA LYS A 104 -21.87 -26.06 1.42
C LYS A 104 -22.10 -27.18 0.42
N ILE A 105 -21.09 -28.02 0.22
CA ILE A 105 -21.10 -29.24 -0.59
C ILE A 105 -21.10 -30.41 0.37
N GLU A 106 -22.14 -31.28 0.32
CA GLU A 106 -22.29 -32.43 1.21
C GLU A 106 -22.37 -33.70 0.37
N LEU A 107 -21.52 -34.65 0.66
CA LEU A 107 -21.52 -36.00 0.09
C LEU A 107 -22.01 -36.98 1.14
N GLU A 108 -23.18 -37.56 0.92
CA GLU A 108 -23.76 -38.62 1.76
C GLU A 108 -23.72 -39.96 1.01
N TYR A 109 -22.67 -40.73 1.24
CA TYR A 109 -22.47 -41.97 0.49
C TYR A 109 -23.46 -43.08 0.86
N LYS A 110 -24.03 -43.06 2.07
CA LYS A 110 -25.11 -44.00 2.42
C LYS A 110 -26.33 -43.88 1.50
N ASN A 111 -26.54 -42.70 0.96
CA ASN A 111 -27.68 -42.36 0.10
C ASN A 111 -27.28 -42.13 -1.36
N ASP A 112 -26.00 -42.34 -1.70
CA ASP A 112 -25.41 -42.02 -2.99
C ASP A 112 -25.78 -40.60 -3.48
N THR A 113 -25.77 -39.64 -2.56
CA THR A 113 -26.32 -38.31 -2.85
C THR A 113 -25.32 -37.20 -2.52
N LEU A 114 -25.22 -36.28 -3.46
CA LEU A 114 -24.51 -34.98 -3.35
C LEU A 114 -25.55 -33.87 -3.17
N TYR A 115 -25.36 -33.04 -2.16
CA TYR A 115 -26.15 -31.83 -1.95
C TYR A 115 -25.23 -30.60 -2.08
N VAL A 116 -25.74 -29.57 -2.73
CA VAL A 116 -25.09 -28.25 -2.73
C VAL A 116 -26.10 -27.22 -2.19
N ARG A 117 -25.63 -26.42 -1.22
CA ARG A 117 -26.45 -25.38 -0.58
C ARG A 117 -25.76 -24.01 -0.69
N ASN A 118 -26.58 -22.97 -0.83
CA ASN A 118 -26.15 -21.56 -0.69
C ASN A 118 -26.97 -20.91 0.44
N ASN A 119 -26.30 -20.32 1.42
CA ASN A 119 -26.93 -19.67 2.58
C ASN A 119 -27.99 -20.58 3.26
N GLY A 120 -27.69 -21.90 3.33
CA GLY A 120 -28.58 -22.93 3.90
C GLY A 120 -29.66 -23.47 2.93
N SER A 121 -29.99 -22.75 1.87
CA SER A 121 -30.97 -23.18 0.87
C SER A 121 -30.38 -24.24 -0.06
N LEU A 122 -31.14 -25.31 -0.31
CA LEU A 122 -30.73 -26.37 -1.24
C LEU A 122 -30.80 -25.86 -2.67
N ILE A 123 -29.66 -25.88 -3.39
CA ILE A 123 -29.55 -25.41 -4.76
C ILE A 123 -29.31 -26.55 -5.77
N SER A 124 -28.76 -27.69 -5.35
CA SER A 124 -28.64 -28.88 -6.17
C SER A 124 -28.69 -30.16 -5.35
N LYS A 125 -29.21 -31.22 -5.95
CA LYS A 125 -29.22 -32.57 -5.41
C LYS A 125 -28.97 -33.57 -6.54
N GLU A 126 -27.82 -34.26 -6.49
CA GLU A 126 -27.36 -35.15 -7.55
C GLU A 126 -27.06 -36.55 -7.00
N LYS A 127 -27.19 -37.59 -7.83
CA LYS A 127 -26.73 -38.94 -7.46
C LYS A 127 -25.24 -39.10 -7.76
N VAL A 128 -24.49 -39.59 -6.78
CA VAL A 128 -23.05 -39.81 -6.88
C VAL A 128 -22.72 -41.16 -6.25
N ALA A 129 -22.60 -42.20 -7.04
CA ALA A 129 -22.18 -43.52 -6.56
C ALA A 129 -20.71 -43.50 -6.07
N ALA A 130 -20.43 -44.13 -4.95
CA ALA A 130 -19.09 -44.16 -4.40
C ALA A 130 -18.73 -45.51 -3.74
N PRO A 131 -17.47 -45.96 -3.85
CA PRO A 131 -16.95 -47.13 -3.14
C PRO A 131 -16.69 -46.85 -1.64
N ASP A 132 -16.45 -47.89 -0.84
CA ASP A 132 -16.14 -47.82 0.59
C ASP A 132 -14.73 -47.21 0.84
N ASN A 133 -14.58 -46.34 1.81
CA ASN A 133 -13.34 -45.67 2.23
C ASN A 133 -12.70 -44.73 1.17
N HIS A 134 -12.86 -43.46 1.38
CA HIS A 134 -12.44 -42.44 0.46
C HIS A 134 -11.40 -41.48 1.03
N SER A 135 -10.65 -40.87 0.12
CA SER A 135 -9.79 -39.74 0.42
C SER A 135 -10.15 -38.57 -0.51
N VAL A 136 -10.16 -37.37 0.01
CA VAL A 136 -10.43 -36.15 -0.79
C VAL A 136 -9.33 -35.14 -0.66
N LYS A 137 -8.99 -34.51 -1.78
CA LYS A 137 -8.26 -33.24 -1.81
C LYS A 137 -9.20 -32.14 -2.23
N VAL A 138 -9.18 -31.04 -1.49
CA VAL A 138 -9.98 -29.84 -1.79
C VAL A 138 -9.04 -28.75 -2.25
N CYS A 139 -9.34 -28.17 -3.42
CA CYS A 139 -8.51 -27.15 -4.04
C CYS A 139 -9.34 -25.94 -4.37
N PHE A 140 -8.85 -24.76 -3.99
CA PHE A 140 -9.36 -23.47 -4.43
C PHE A 140 -8.29 -22.79 -5.26
N GLY A 141 -8.70 -22.13 -6.34
CA GLY A 141 -7.76 -21.46 -7.24
C GLY A 141 -6.97 -22.40 -8.14
N ALA A 142 -5.81 -21.96 -8.59
CA ALA A 142 -4.96 -22.73 -9.49
C ALA A 142 -4.38 -23.96 -8.81
N ASN A 143 -4.33 -25.08 -9.52
CA ASN A 143 -3.72 -26.29 -8.98
C ASN A 143 -3.17 -27.19 -10.09
N LYS A 144 -2.15 -28.00 -9.71
CA LYS A 144 -1.63 -29.09 -10.53
C LYS A 144 -1.44 -30.30 -9.65
N LEU A 145 -2.43 -31.20 -9.64
CA LEU A 145 -2.46 -32.39 -8.81
C LEU A 145 -2.65 -33.63 -9.68
N ALA A 146 -1.65 -34.51 -9.74
CA ALA A 146 -1.64 -35.71 -10.58
C ALA A 146 -2.01 -35.37 -12.04
N SER A 147 -3.09 -35.92 -12.56
CA SER A 147 -3.61 -35.64 -13.90
C SER A 147 -4.52 -34.41 -13.99
N TYR A 148 -4.84 -33.79 -12.85
CA TYR A 148 -5.74 -32.64 -12.81
C TYR A 148 -4.96 -31.32 -12.79
N THR A 149 -5.26 -30.43 -13.71
CA THR A 149 -4.72 -29.08 -13.75
C THR A 149 -5.85 -28.07 -13.89
N THR A 150 -5.83 -27.02 -13.09
CA THR A 150 -6.76 -25.90 -13.20
C THR A 150 -6.00 -24.64 -13.50
N SER A 151 -6.35 -23.99 -14.59
CA SER A 151 -5.81 -22.70 -15.02
C SER A 151 -6.82 -21.57 -14.97
N ASP A 152 -8.10 -21.86 -15.22
CA ASP A 152 -9.17 -20.86 -15.22
C ASP A 152 -9.74 -20.73 -13.80
N VAL A 153 -9.45 -19.63 -13.14
CA VAL A 153 -9.75 -19.43 -11.72
C VAL A 153 -10.73 -18.29 -11.58
N ALA A 154 -11.82 -18.53 -10.84
CA ALA A 154 -12.78 -17.48 -10.55
C ALA A 154 -12.16 -16.40 -9.63
N PRO A 155 -12.34 -15.10 -9.92
CA PRO A 155 -11.89 -13.99 -9.06
C PRO A 155 -12.81 -13.88 -7.85
N ILE A 156 -12.52 -14.64 -6.80
CA ILE A 156 -13.32 -14.70 -5.58
C ILE A 156 -12.52 -14.29 -4.35
N ILE A 157 -13.24 -13.84 -3.33
CA ILE A 157 -12.76 -13.70 -1.96
C ILE A 157 -13.26 -14.90 -1.18
N LEU A 158 -12.38 -15.54 -0.41
CA LEU A 158 -12.63 -16.78 0.32
C LEU A 158 -12.38 -16.60 1.81
N LYS A 159 -13.25 -17.12 2.65
CA LYS A 159 -13.06 -17.24 4.09
C LYS A 159 -13.83 -18.44 4.67
N ASP A 160 -13.60 -18.73 5.95
CA ASP A 160 -14.32 -19.72 6.74
C ASP A 160 -14.44 -21.08 6.05
N VAL A 161 -13.31 -21.59 5.54
CA VAL A 161 -13.26 -22.91 4.91
C VAL A 161 -13.32 -23.99 6.00
N GLN A 162 -14.31 -24.89 5.90
CA GLN A 162 -14.56 -25.93 6.88
C GLN A 162 -14.74 -27.29 6.21
N ILE A 163 -14.22 -28.33 6.84
CA ILE A 163 -14.42 -29.73 6.42
C ILE A 163 -15.05 -30.51 7.59
N GLY A 164 -16.19 -31.13 7.33
CA GLY A 164 -16.88 -32.04 8.26
C GLY A 164 -16.82 -33.46 7.75
N LEU A 165 -16.64 -34.43 8.67
CA LEU A 165 -16.60 -35.86 8.38
C LEU A 165 -17.82 -36.61 8.94
N GLU A 166 -18.69 -35.89 9.64
CA GLU A 166 -19.97 -36.37 10.20
C GLU A 166 -21.02 -35.26 10.04
N PRO A 167 -22.29 -35.60 9.86
CA PRO A 167 -23.37 -34.63 9.78
C PRO A 167 -23.37 -33.66 10.97
N GLY A 168 -23.35 -32.35 10.68
CA GLY A 168 -23.41 -31.32 11.71
C GLY A 168 -22.12 -31.06 12.48
N SER A 169 -21.03 -31.80 12.23
CA SER A 169 -19.73 -31.56 12.88
C SER A 169 -18.71 -30.92 11.95
N ILE A 170 -17.84 -30.07 12.51
CA ILE A 170 -16.68 -29.50 11.83
C ILE A 170 -15.44 -30.18 12.36
N LYS A 171 -14.68 -30.83 11.48
CA LYS A 171 -13.43 -31.50 11.83
C LYS A 171 -12.20 -30.62 11.62
N TYR A 172 -12.19 -29.84 10.56
CA TYR A 172 -11.10 -28.93 10.22
C TYR A 172 -11.68 -27.56 9.82
N GLU A 173 -10.99 -26.47 10.20
CA GLU A 173 -11.46 -25.11 9.97
C GLU A 173 -10.29 -24.16 9.70
N TRP A 174 -10.39 -23.38 8.62
CA TRP A 174 -9.49 -22.26 8.26
C TRP A 174 -10.34 -21.01 8.12
N SER A 175 -10.27 -20.10 9.10
CA SER A 175 -11.02 -18.85 9.06
C SER A 175 -10.53 -17.92 7.93
N LEU A 176 -9.24 -18.00 7.60
CA LEU A 176 -8.56 -17.10 6.64
C LEU A 176 -8.65 -15.62 7.04
N GLU A 177 -8.83 -15.35 8.34
CA GLU A 177 -8.93 -13.98 8.89
C GLU A 177 -7.59 -13.34 9.19
N GLN A 178 -6.50 -14.10 9.12
CA GLN A 178 -5.15 -13.62 9.41
C GLN A 178 -4.24 -13.86 8.22
N ALA A 179 -3.53 -12.81 7.80
CA ALA A 179 -2.51 -12.94 6.78
C ALA A 179 -1.36 -13.82 7.30
N VAL A 180 -0.92 -14.77 6.49
CA VAL A 180 0.24 -15.62 6.79
C VAL A 180 1.33 -15.40 5.76
N SER A 181 2.58 -15.39 6.20
CA SER A 181 3.75 -15.33 5.33
C SER A 181 4.20 -16.70 4.82
N ASP A 182 3.77 -17.77 5.50
CA ASP A 182 4.16 -19.14 5.17
C ASP A 182 3.32 -19.74 4.04
N THR A 183 3.90 -20.70 3.34
CA THR A 183 3.20 -21.50 2.33
C THR A 183 2.35 -22.62 2.93
N LEU A 184 2.42 -22.83 4.24
CA LEU A 184 1.68 -23.86 4.99
C LEU A 184 0.81 -23.22 6.05
N LEU A 185 -0.49 -23.47 5.97
CA LEU A 185 -1.49 -22.94 6.89
C LEU A 185 -2.12 -24.08 7.71
N GLN A 186 -1.97 -24.02 9.02
CA GLN A 186 -2.64 -24.97 9.93
C GLN A 186 -4.10 -24.60 10.12
N ASP A 187 -4.96 -25.64 10.25
CA ASP A 187 -6.34 -25.43 10.66
C ASP A 187 -6.42 -24.95 12.12
N LYS A 188 -7.55 -24.40 12.51
CA LYS A 188 -7.83 -23.85 13.86
C LYS A 188 -7.54 -24.86 14.98
N PHE A 189 -7.76 -26.14 14.72
CA PHE A 189 -7.55 -27.22 15.68
C PHE A 189 -6.14 -27.83 15.63
N ARG A 190 -5.27 -27.33 14.73
CA ARG A 190 -3.90 -27.80 14.48
C ARG A 190 -3.79 -29.28 14.13
N GLN A 191 -4.81 -29.83 13.46
CA GLN A 191 -4.89 -31.23 13.06
C GLN A 191 -4.56 -31.45 11.60
N MET A 192 -4.70 -30.39 10.76
CA MET A 192 -4.52 -30.46 9.33
C MET A 192 -3.76 -29.24 8.81
N THR A 193 -2.84 -29.47 7.87
CA THR A 193 -2.11 -28.39 7.21
C THR A 193 -2.57 -28.27 5.75
N ALA A 194 -2.91 -27.06 5.33
CA ALA A 194 -3.17 -26.70 3.94
C ALA A 194 -1.93 -26.08 3.31
N PHE A 195 -1.77 -26.23 2.00
CA PHE A 195 -0.77 -25.52 1.20
C PHE A 195 -1.40 -24.27 0.59
N ILE A 196 -0.69 -23.15 0.65
CA ILE A 196 -1.10 -21.89 0.04
C ILE A 196 0.05 -21.32 -0.77
N SER A 197 -0.23 -20.81 -1.96
CA SER A 197 0.74 -20.07 -2.77
C SER A 197 0.12 -18.81 -3.34
N ASN A 198 0.94 -17.76 -3.43
CA ASN A 198 0.55 -16.44 -3.92
C ASN A 198 -0.77 -15.93 -3.33
N PRO A 199 -0.98 -16.01 -2.01
CA PRO A 199 -2.19 -15.49 -1.39
C PRO A 199 -2.21 -13.97 -1.52
N GLU A 200 -3.39 -13.41 -1.78
CA GLU A 200 -3.61 -11.98 -1.63
C GLU A 200 -4.60 -11.77 -0.49
N TRP A 201 -4.10 -11.27 0.62
CA TRP A 201 -4.93 -10.96 1.77
C TRP A 201 -5.58 -9.58 1.60
N ILE A 202 -6.88 -9.46 1.84
CA ILE A 202 -7.57 -8.17 1.74
C ILE A 202 -6.95 -7.15 2.71
N ILE A 203 -6.63 -7.57 3.93
CA ILE A 203 -5.96 -6.73 4.91
C ILE A 203 -4.67 -6.11 4.36
N ASN A 204 -3.95 -6.78 3.47
CA ASN A 204 -2.75 -6.24 2.84
C ASN A 204 -3.04 -4.99 2.02
N SER A 205 -4.22 -4.87 1.43
CA SER A 205 -4.62 -3.67 0.71
C SER A 205 -4.85 -2.46 1.62
N HIS A 206 -5.05 -2.69 2.92
CA HIS A 206 -5.21 -1.68 3.97
C HIS A 206 -3.91 -1.35 4.71
N ILE A 207 -2.81 -2.03 4.36
CA ILE A 207 -1.51 -1.91 5.05
C ILE A 207 -0.40 -1.58 4.08
N TYR A 208 -0.39 -2.18 2.88
CA TYR A 208 0.68 -2.04 1.92
C TYR A 208 0.28 -1.16 0.74
N TRP A 209 1.13 -0.17 0.44
CA TRP A 209 1.00 0.63 -0.75
C TRP A 209 1.19 -0.23 -2.00
N LYS A 210 0.19 -0.22 -2.87
CA LYS A 210 0.24 -0.91 -4.15
C LYS A 210 0.68 0.08 -5.23
N HIS A 211 1.82 -0.17 -5.86
CA HIS A 211 2.23 0.58 -7.04
C HIS A 211 1.24 0.35 -8.18
N ARG A 212 0.70 1.42 -8.75
CA ARG A 212 -0.32 1.40 -9.82
C ARG A 212 0.28 1.70 -11.18
N LYS A 213 1.11 2.74 -11.27
CA LYS A 213 1.63 3.23 -12.55
C LYS A 213 2.90 4.05 -12.34
N THR A 214 3.83 3.91 -13.29
CA THR A 214 4.91 4.86 -13.51
C THR A 214 4.66 5.57 -14.84
N LEU A 215 4.80 6.90 -14.84
CA LEU A 215 4.74 7.76 -16.02
C LEU A 215 6.11 8.44 -16.18
N SER A 216 6.69 8.40 -17.39
CA SER A 216 8.00 8.97 -17.67
C SER A 216 7.86 10.27 -18.48
N PHE A 217 8.65 11.28 -18.13
CA PHE A 217 8.66 12.60 -18.76
C PHE A 217 10.08 13.02 -19.08
N SER A 218 10.26 13.75 -20.19
CA SER A 218 11.55 14.30 -20.63
C SER A 218 11.81 15.73 -20.12
N SER A 219 11.04 16.19 -19.15
CA SER A 219 11.17 17.49 -18.51
C SER A 219 10.59 17.47 -17.11
N LYS A 220 10.92 18.47 -16.29
CA LYS A 220 10.30 18.73 -15.01
C LYS A 220 8.77 18.66 -15.15
N THR A 221 8.10 18.03 -14.20
CA THR A 221 6.67 17.73 -14.27
C THR A 221 6.02 17.96 -12.92
N PHE A 222 4.80 18.51 -12.92
CA PHE A 222 4.07 18.87 -11.72
C PHE A 222 2.77 18.06 -11.61
N PRO A 223 2.56 17.33 -10.52
CA PRO A 223 1.29 16.66 -10.26
C PRO A 223 0.26 17.69 -9.77
N VAL A 224 -0.96 17.60 -10.28
CA VAL A 224 -2.08 18.46 -9.89
C VAL A 224 -3.34 17.60 -9.79
N PRO A 225 -3.81 17.28 -8.58
CA PRO A 225 -5.10 16.61 -8.39
C PRO A 225 -6.24 17.44 -8.95
N CYS A 226 -7.23 16.81 -9.58
CA CYS A 226 -8.47 17.51 -9.92
C CYS A 226 -9.34 17.74 -8.66
N GLU A 227 -10.30 18.66 -8.75
CA GLU A 227 -11.11 19.10 -7.62
C GLU A 227 -11.93 17.94 -6.99
N ASP A 228 -12.50 17.06 -7.82
CA ASP A 228 -13.27 15.89 -7.39
C ASP A 228 -12.39 14.68 -7.02
N GLN A 229 -11.06 14.86 -7.06
CA GLN A 229 -10.06 13.85 -6.75
C GLN A 229 -10.17 12.53 -7.57
N SER A 230 -10.90 12.54 -8.68
CA SER A 230 -11.05 11.37 -9.56
C SER A 230 -9.85 11.13 -10.50
N ALA A 231 -8.99 12.14 -10.66
CA ALA A 231 -7.81 12.08 -11.52
C ALA A 231 -6.67 12.96 -11.00
N CYS A 232 -5.45 12.60 -11.39
CA CYS A 232 -4.27 13.45 -11.24
C CYS A 232 -3.76 13.84 -12.63
N TYR A 233 -3.45 15.12 -12.80
CA TYR A 233 -2.88 15.68 -14.03
C TYR A 233 -1.40 15.98 -13.84
N PHE A 234 -0.59 15.52 -14.77
CA PHE A 234 0.86 15.73 -14.77
C PHE A 234 1.20 16.74 -15.87
N ILE A 235 1.69 17.90 -15.47
CA ILE A 235 1.94 19.03 -16.38
C ILE A 235 3.42 19.12 -16.66
N ALA A 236 3.80 18.83 -17.90
CA ALA A 236 5.13 18.94 -18.45
C ALA A 236 5.23 20.15 -19.40
N LYS A 237 6.41 20.40 -19.97
CA LYS A 237 6.65 21.58 -20.82
C LYS A 237 5.80 21.65 -22.10
N ASP A 238 5.39 20.50 -22.63
CA ASP A 238 4.75 20.32 -23.95
C ASP A 238 3.42 19.59 -23.90
N ARG A 239 3.08 19.00 -22.76
CA ARG A 239 1.88 18.18 -22.62
C ARG A 239 1.36 18.12 -21.20
N ILE A 240 0.09 17.77 -21.10
CA ILE A 240 -0.57 17.37 -19.86
C ILE A 240 -0.98 15.91 -20.00
N VAL A 241 -0.61 15.08 -19.02
CA VAL A 241 -1.03 13.70 -18.93
C VAL A 241 -2.05 13.58 -17.81
N LYS A 242 -3.31 13.26 -18.14
CA LYS A 242 -4.34 12.90 -17.16
C LYS A 242 -4.20 11.42 -16.82
N TYR A 243 -4.09 11.07 -15.56
CA TYR A 243 -4.27 9.72 -15.06
C TYR A 243 -5.61 9.62 -14.33
N ASP A 244 -6.52 8.79 -14.84
CA ASP A 244 -7.82 8.50 -14.24
C ASP A 244 -7.63 7.46 -13.14
N LEU A 245 -7.91 7.83 -11.89
CA LEU A 245 -7.68 6.98 -10.72
C LEU A 245 -8.66 5.80 -10.64
N ILE A 246 -9.88 5.99 -11.17
CA ILE A 246 -10.93 4.96 -11.16
C ILE A 246 -10.63 3.90 -12.22
N ARG A 247 -10.34 4.36 -13.47
CA ARG A 247 -10.15 3.48 -14.63
C ARG A 247 -8.71 3.01 -14.81
N SER A 248 -7.77 3.61 -14.08
CA SER A 248 -6.32 3.39 -14.23
C SER A 248 -5.83 3.62 -15.67
N THR A 249 -6.43 4.57 -16.38
CA THR A 249 -6.10 4.92 -17.77
C THR A 249 -5.44 6.28 -17.87
N THR A 250 -4.67 6.49 -18.95
CA THR A 250 -4.01 7.76 -19.24
C THR A 250 -4.59 8.42 -20.48
N LYS A 251 -4.64 9.76 -20.47
CA LYS A 251 -4.97 10.57 -21.65
C LYS A 251 -4.01 11.75 -21.75
N GLU A 252 -3.43 11.95 -22.94
CA GLU A 252 -2.49 13.04 -23.20
C GLU A 252 -3.15 14.21 -23.94
N TYR A 253 -2.71 15.42 -23.58
CA TYR A 253 -3.08 16.68 -24.23
C TYR A 253 -1.79 17.41 -24.57
N VAL A 254 -1.33 17.28 -25.80
CA VAL A 254 -0.16 17.99 -26.32
C VAL A 254 -0.58 19.42 -26.69
N PHE A 255 0.23 20.41 -26.33
CA PHE A 255 -0.05 21.82 -26.55
C PHE A 255 1.17 22.60 -27.06
N SER A 256 0.91 23.77 -27.64
CA SER A 256 1.90 24.74 -28.10
C SER A 256 1.34 26.15 -27.89
N PRO A 257 2.15 27.16 -27.50
CA PRO A 257 3.61 27.11 -27.28
C PRO A 257 4.00 26.32 -26.02
N LEU A 258 5.30 25.99 -25.91
CA LEU A 258 5.86 25.28 -24.74
C LEU A 258 5.86 26.17 -23.49
N ILE A 259 5.71 25.54 -22.32
CA ILE A 259 5.89 26.21 -21.03
C ILE A 259 7.34 26.03 -20.56
N ASP A 260 7.96 27.07 -20.03
CA ASP A 260 9.26 26.95 -19.39
C ASP A 260 9.16 26.39 -17.97
N VAL A 261 9.04 25.07 -17.89
CA VAL A 261 8.90 24.35 -16.61
C VAL A 261 10.12 24.43 -15.69
N ASN A 262 11.28 24.84 -16.20
CA ASN A 262 12.50 24.92 -15.39
C ASN A 262 12.50 26.13 -14.44
N ARG A 263 11.76 27.19 -14.81
CA ARG A 263 11.58 28.39 -13.99
C ARG A 263 10.37 28.33 -13.08
N ILE A 264 9.54 27.28 -13.22
CA ILE A 264 8.27 27.16 -12.51
C ILE A 264 8.49 26.31 -11.27
N THR A 265 8.09 26.79 -10.14
CA THR A 265 7.69 25.99 -8.99
C THR A 265 6.22 25.62 -9.16
N ASN A 266 5.71 24.61 -8.48
CA ASN A 266 4.35 24.12 -8.68
C ASN A 266 3.28 25.26 -8.60
N GLN A 267 2.92 25.82 -9.75
CA GLN A 267 2.03 26.99 -9.88
C GLN A 267 0.74 26.63 -10.64
N PHE A 268 0.31 25.39 -10.55
CA PHE A 268 -0.90 24.88 -11.19
C PHE A 268 -1.97 24.55 -10.15
N LEU A 269 -3.21 24.81 -10.48
CA LEU A 269 -4.36 24.55 -9.61
C LEU A 269 -5.60 24.32 -10.47
N PHE A 270 -6.51 23.46 -10.02
CA PHE A 270 -7.86 23.42 -10.53
C PHE A 270 -8.74 24.42 -9.77
N VAL A 271 -9.53 25.18 -10.53
CA VAL A 271 -10.50 26.14 -9.98
C VAL A 271 -11.90 25.84 -10.52
N PRO A 272 -12.93 25.80 -9.69
CA PRO A 272 -14.31 25.63 -10.14
C PRO A 272 -14.81 26.94 -10.77
N LEU A 273 -15.34 26.86 -11.99
CA LEU A 273 -16.01 27.97 -12.66
C LEU A 273 -17.50 27.70 -12.77
N LYS A 274 -18.33 28.64 -12.35
CA LYS A 274 -19.80 28.51 -12.28
C LYS A 274 -20.44 27.94 -13.56
N ASP A 275 -19.95 28.34 -14.73
CA ASP A 275 -20.54 27.98 -16.03
C ASP A 275 -19.71 27.01 -16.87
N LYS A 276 -18.51 26.63 -16.42
CA LYS A 276 -17.53 25.86 -17.21
C LYS A 276 -17.00 24.61 -16.51
N GLY A 277 -17.47 24.31 -15.30
CA GLY A 277 -16.92 23.26 -14.47
C GLY A 277 -15.51 23.59 -13.95
N SER A 278 -14.78 22.57 -13.51
CA SER A 278 -13.42 22.75 -12.98
C SER A 278 -12.42 22.99 -14.11
N GLN A 279 -11.60 24.03 -14.01
CA GLN A 279 -10.63 24.43 -15.02
C GLN A 279 -9.22 24.48 -14.45
N LEU A 280 -8.23 23.96 -15.21
CA LEU A 280 -6.83 24.02 -14.84
C LEU A 280 -6.30 25.44 -15.10
N VAL A 281 -5.67 25.99 -14.08
CA VAL A 281 -5.08 27.33 -14.11
C VAL A 281 -3.59 27.24 -13.88
N TYR A 282 -2.85 28.02 -14.66
CA TYR A 282 -1.45 28.35 -14.45
C TYR A 282 -1.34 29.80 -14.01
N TYR A 283 -0.58 30.08 -12.97
CA TYR A 283 -0.30 31.43 -12.52
C TYR A 283 1.20 31.60 -12.26
N ASP A 284 1.79 32.57 -12.91
CA ASP A 284 3.22 32.89 -12.80
C ASP A 284 3.41 34.27 -12.15
N PHE A 285 3.99 34.26 -10.95
CA PHE A 285 4.24 35.48 -10.18
C PHE A 285 5.68 35.98 -10.30
N GLU A 286 6.54 35.21 -10.91
CA GLU A 286 7.98 35.51 -11.05
C GLU A 286 8.30 36.26 -12.31
N LYS A 287 7.44 36.26 -13.34
CA LYS A 287 7.67 36.97 -14.57
C LYS A 287 7.70 38.48 -14.35
N PRO A 288 8.79 39.17 -14.73
CA PRO A 288 8.91 40.62 -14.58
C PRO A 288 7.80 41.38 -15.32
N ASP A 289 7.34 40.85 -16.44
CA ASP A 289 6.39 41.48 -17.37
C ASP A 289 4.92 41.30 -16.98
N GLY A 290 4.65 40.59 -15.91
CA GLY A 290 3.31 40.49 -15.32
C GLY A 290 2.32 39.58 -16.03
N GLU A 291 2.78 38.59 -16.79
CA GLU A 291 1.90 37.55 -17.36
C GLU A 291 1.58 36.48 -16.31
N ASN A 292 0.47 36.63 -15.61
CA ASN A 292 0.32 35.95 -14.35
C ASN A 292 -0.75 34.86 -14.31
N LEU A 293 -1.74 34.88 -15.22
CA LEU A 293 -2.87 33.98 -15.13
C LEU A 293 -3.29 33.46 -16.50
N SER A 294 -3.25 32.16 -16.70
CA SER A 294 -3.72 31.49 -17.92
C SER A 294 -4.58 30.29 -17.58
N PHE A 295 -5.56 29.99 -18.43
CA PHE A 295 -6.48 28.87 -18.29
C PHE A 295 -6.27 27.88 -19.42
N PHE A 296 -6.23 26.59 -19.09
CA PHE A 296 -6.08 25.54 -20.09
C PHE A 296 -7.42 25.07 -20.62
N ASN A 297 -7.60 25.08 -21.92
CA ASN A 297 -8.77 24.53 -22.59
C ASN A 297 -8.46 23.11 -23.09
N PHE A 298 -9.10 22.10 -22.47
CA PHE A 298 -8.90 20.70 -22.81
C PHE A 298 -9.48 20.29 -24.18
N GLN A 299 -10.40 21.07 -24.76
CA GLN A 299 -10.96 20.81 -26.09
C GLN A 299 -10.00 21.29 -27.19
N THR A 300 -9.53 22.53 -27.07
CA THR A 300 -8.57 23.12 -28.04
C THR A 300 -7.13 22.73 -27.76
N LYS A 301 -6.85 22.14 -26.60
CA LYS A 301 -5.51 21.78 -26.11
C LYS A 301 -4.57 22.97 -26.10
N SER A 302 -5.02 24.10 -25.58
CA SER A 302 -4.26 25.35 -25.59
C SER A 302 -4.47 26.14 -24.30
N TRP A 303 -3.45 26.89 -23.94
CA TRP A 303 -3.54 27.89 -22.88
C TRP A 303 -4.21 29.16 -23.42
N SER A 304 -5.02 29.81 -22.59
CA SER A 304 -5.56 31.12 -22.90
C SER A 304 -4.43 32.17 -23.01
N THR A 305 -4.70 33.30 -23.68
CA THR A 305 -3.82 34.46 -23.58
C THR A 305 -3.66 34.83 -22.10
N PRO A 306 -2.41 35.00 -21.61
CA PRO A 306 -2.18 35.35 -20.23
C PRO A 306 -2.79 36.69 -19.86
N ILE A 307 -3.39 36.79 -18.70
CA ILE A 307 -3.82 38.05 -18.11
C ILE A 307 -2.58 38.74 -17.55
N GLN A 308 -2.20 39.88 -18.12
CA GLN A 308 -1.02 40.62 -17.70
C GLN A 308 -1.27 41.40 -16.40
N ARG A 309 -0.35 41.29 -15.44
CA ARG A 309 -0.37 42.01 -14.17
C ARG A 309 1.05 42.41 -13.76
N LYS A 310 1.18 43.38 -12.87
CA LYS A 310 2.47 43.71 -12.27
C LYS A 310 2.96 42.57 -11.40
N ARG A 311 4.29 42.34 -11.38
CA ARG A 311 4.92 41.37 -10.48
C ARG A 311 4.39 41.52 -9.05
N GLN A 312 3.94 40.41 -8.47
CA GLN A 312 3.23 40.44 -7.20
C GLN A 312 4.05 39.90 -6.04
N SER A 313 4.84 38.86 -6.25
CA SER A 313 5.68 38.26 -5.22
C SER A 313 7.07 37.96 -5.76
N SER A 314 8.07 38.01 -4.88
CA SER A 314 9.42 37.52 -5.15
C SER A 314 9.64 36.12 -4.56
N TYR A 315 8.62 35.55 -3.94
CA TYR A 315 8.69 34.27 -3.24
C TYR A 315 8.02 33.18 -4.06
N THR A 316 8.48 31.98 -3.85
CA THR A 316 7.99 30.73 -4.43
C THR A 316 7.61 29.74 -3.34
N GLN A 317 7.27 28.50 -3.68
CA GLN A 317 6.95 27.46 -2.70
C GLN A 317 5.79 27.83 -1.74
N HIS A 318 4.86 28.66 -2.21
CA HIS A 318 3.65 28.98 -1.47
C HIS A 318 2.75 27.76 -1.32
N ASN A 319 2.07 27.67 -0.20
CA ASN A 319 0.84 26.89 -0.12
C ASN A 319 -0.27 27.63 -0.87
N ARG A 320 -1.11 26.91 -1.60
CA ARG A 320 -2.12 27.47 -2.47
C ARG A 320 -3.40 26.67 -2.45
N PHE A 321 -4.52 27.37 -2.58
CA PHE A 321 -5.84 26.79 -2.68
C PHE A 321 -6.82 27.78 -3.30
N PHE A 322 -7.96 27.26 -3.76
CA PHE A 322 -9.05 28.11 -4.20
C PHE A 322 -10.03 28.35 -3.02
N ASN A 323 -10.35 29.62 -2.77
CA ASN A 323 -11.38 30.00 -1.81
C ASN A 323 -12.72 30.23 -2.54
N PRO A 324 -13.73 29.37 -2.36
CA PRO A 324 -15.01 29.51 -3.02
C PRO A 324 -15.84 30.68 -2.48
N LYS A 325 -15.54 31.21 -1.29
CA LYS A 325 -16.30 32.29 -0.65
C LYS A 325 -16.14 33.63 -1.38
N ASP A 326 -14.91 33.93 -1.81
CA ASP A 326 -14.61 35.15 -2.54
C ASP A 326 -14.12 34.88 -3.99
N SER A 327 -14.17 33.62 -4.43
CA SER A 327 -13.76 33.18 -5.76
C SER A 327 -12.31 33.58 -6.11
N SER A 328 -11.41 33.49 -5.15
CA SER A 328 -9.99 33.81 -5.31
C SER A 328 -9.08 32.60 -5.21
N ILE A 329 -7.96 32.66 -5.92
CA ILE A 329 -6.79 31.81 -5.67
C ILE A 329 -6.04 32.46 -4.50
N VAL A 330 -5.83 31.69 -3.45
CA VAL A 330 -5.12 32.13 -2.25
C VAL A 330 -3.75 31.51 -2.21
N GLN A 331 -2.74 32.33 -1.97
CA GLN A 331 -1.38 31.93 -1.70
C GLN A 331 -0.98 32.38 -0.31
N ILE A 332 -0.37 31.49 0.44
CA ILE A 332 0.12 31.80 1.78
C ILE A 332 1.55 31.28 1.97
N LEU A 333 2.30 31.96 2.84
CA LEU A 333 3.67 31.58 3.20
C LEU A 333 4.61 31.65 1.97
N GLY A 334 5.75 30.97 2.00
CA GLY A 334 6.65 30.87 0.85
C GLY A 334 8.11 31.15 1.18
N TYR A 335 8.97 30.94 0.16
CA TYR A 335 10.41 31.10 0.24
C TYR A 335 10.94 31.71 -1.06
N GLY A 336 11.92 32.59 -0.96
CA GLY A 336 12.64 33.13 -2.10
C GLY A 336 13.70 34.13 -1.68
N PHE A 337 14.75 34.28 -2.47
CA PHE A 337 15.88 35.21 -2.20
C PHE A 337 16.44 35.06 -0.78
N HIS A 338 16.59 33.84 -0.28
CA HIS A 338 17.06 33.50 1.06
C HIS A 338 16.17 34.04 2.22
N LEU A 339 14.89 34.31 1.92
CA LEU A 339 13.93 34.79 2.89
C LEU A 339 12.72 33.85 2.95
N TYR A 340 12.22 33.63 4.16
CA TYR A 340 10.92 33.00 4.42
C TYR A 340 9.86 34.10 4.60
N THR A 341 8.62 33.85 4.22
CA THR A 341 7.56 34.85 4.28
C THR A 341 6.29 34.34 4.95
N ARG A 342 5.46 35.31 5.38
CA ARG A 342 4.07 35.12 5.84
C ARG A 342 3.07 35.75 4.86
N GLU A 343 3.44 35.94 3.60
CA GLU A 343 2.54 36.52 2.60
C GLU A 343 1.17 35.80 2.60
N LEU A 344 0.11 36.59 2.45
CA LEU A 344 -1.25 36.17 2.14
C LEU A 344 -1.72 36.95 0.91
N ASN A 345 -1.63 36.36 -0.25
CA ASN A 345 -2.05 36.96 -1.51
C ASN A 345 -3.37 36.32 -1.97
N ARG A 346 -4.35 37.16 -2.30
CA ARG A 346 -5.63 36.73 -2.90
C ARG A 346 -5.71 37.22 -4.32
N ILE A 347 -5.93 36.31 -5.25
CA ILE A 347 -5.90 36.58 -6.68
C ILE A 347 -7.26 36.24 -7.26
N SER A 348 -7.97 37.26 -7.74
CA SER A 348 -9.23 37.05 -8.44
C SER A 348 -9.00 36.33 -9.78
N LEU A 349 -10.03 35.68 -10.31
CA LEU A 349 -9.98 35.06 -11.63
C LEU A 349 -9.89 36.08 -12.77
N SER A 350 -10.10 37.37 -12.50
CA SER A 350 -9.79 38.50 -13.40
C SER A 350 -8.35 38.98 -13.28
N GLY A 351 -7.56 38.38 -12.36
CA GLY A 351 -6.15 38.67 -12.15
C GLY A 351 -5.87 39.84 -11.19
N GLU A 352 -6.86 40.40 -10.51
CA GLU A 352 -6.63 41.38 -9.44
C GLU A 352 -6.00 40.70 -8.23
N VAL A 353 -5.03 41.36 -7.60
CA VAL A 353 -4.32 40.80 -6.44
C VAL A 353 -4.49 41.71 -5.24
N ILE A 354 -4.97 41.14 -4.16
CA ILE A 354 -5.01 41.77 -2.85
C ILE A 354 -3.86 41.15 -2.03
N LYS A 355 -2.88 41.98 -1.68
CA LYS A 355 -1.76 41.58 -0.83
C LYS A 355 -2.07 41.75 0.63
N GLY A 356 -1.59 40.82 1.42
CA GLY A 356 -1.66 40.84 2.87
C GLY A 356 -0.58 39.96 3.49
N GLU A 357 -0.63 39.84 4.78
CA GLU A 357 0.23 38.95 5.56
C GLU A 357 -0.63 38.18 6.57
N LEU A 358 -0.22 36.97 6.85
CA LEU A 358 -0.76 36.22 7.98
C LEU A 358 -0.30 36.85 9.31
N PRO A 359 -1.11 36.75 10.38
CA PRO A 359 -0.74 37.28 11.71
C PRO A 359 0.58 36.74 12.24
N ASP A 360 1.22 37.49 13.15
CA ASP A 360 2.53 37.12 13.77
C ASP A 360 2.50 35.84 14.60
N VAL A 361 1.34 35.27 14.84
CA VAL A 361 1.18 33.99 15.54
C VAL A 361 1.78 32.82 14.77
N ILE A 362 1.92 32.94 13.43
CA ILE A 362 2.66 31.98 12.59
C ILE A 362 3.99 32.56 12.16
N THR A 363 5.05 31.79 12.27
CA THR A 363 6.40 32.19 11.84
C THR A 363 6.56 32.10 10.32
N PRO A 364 7.42 32.92 9.71
CA PRO A 364 7.73 32.85 8.27
C PRO A 364 8.28 31.47 7.89
N ARG A 365 7.69 30.85 6.85
CA ARG A 365 8.02 29.48 6.48
C ARG A 365 7.59 29.11 5.06
N TYR A 366 7.98 27.90 4.61
CA TYR A 366 7.58 27.26 3.37
C TYR A 366 7.41 25.74 3.57
N LEU A 367 6.95 24.99 2.58
CA LEU A 367 6.70 23.55 2.63
C LEU A 367 5.82 23.12 3.82
N SER A 368 4.85 23.93 4.18
CA SER A 368 3.78 23.50 5.09
C SER A 368 2.80 22.59 4.34
N ALA A 369 2.15 21.67 5.05
CA ALA A 369 1.01 20.95 4.50
C ALA A 369 -0.28 21.70 4.78
N ILE A 370 -1.25 21.61 3.86
CA ILE A 370 -2.58 22.20 4.02
C ILE A 370 -3.68 21.16 3.88
N GLY A 371 -4.68 21.25 4.79
CA GLY A 371 -5.92 20.50 4.70
C GLY A 371 -7.10 21.47 4.61
N LYS A 372 -7.93 21.30 3.58
CA LYS A 372 -9.04 22.22 3.30
C LYS A 372 -10.39 21.54 3.57
N THR A 373 -11.28 22.29 4.22
CA THR A 373 -12.72 22.02 4.28
C THR A 373 -13.48 23.16 3.59
N ASP A 374 -14.80 23.16 3.63
CA ASP A 374 -15.64 24.20 3.02
C ASP A 374 -15.37 25.63 3.53
N SER A 375 -14.96 25.76 4.80
CA SER A 375 -14.81 27.07 5.45
C SER A 375 -13.48 27.29 6.16
N LEU A 376 -12.64 26.25 6.25
CA LEU A 376 -11.41 26.27 7.02
C LEU A 376 -10.24 25.71 6.19
N VAL A 377 -9.04 26.22 6.50
CA VAL A 377 -7.78 25.61 6.05
C VAL A 377 -6.92 25.34 7.28
N TYR A 378 -6.52 24.10 7.45
CA TYR A 378 -5.52 23.72 8.43
C TYR A 378 -4.12 23.83 7.79
N ILE A 379 -3.19 24.48 8.51
CA ILE A 379 -1.80 24.69 8.08
C ILE A 379 -0.93 23.96 9.08
N TYR A 380 -0.18 22.95 8.62
CA TYR A 380 0.66 22.12 9.47
C TYR A 380 2.12 22.25 9.10
N GLY A 381 2.97 22.46 10.11
CA GLY A 381 4.41 22.36 10.01
C GLY A 381 5.04 23.32 9.00
N GLY A 382 6.08 22.87 8.34
CA GLY A 382 6.88 23.64 7.39
C GLY A 382 8.27 23.98 7.90
N LEU A 383 9.06 24.63 7.03
CA LEU A 383 10.46 24.99 7.23
C LEU A 383 10.64 26.51 7.28
N GLY A 384 11.37 27.03 8.23
CA GLY A 384 11.59 28.47 8.33
C GLY A 384 12.32 28.87 9.61
N ASN A 385 12.21 30.13 10.02
CA ASN A 385 12.62 30.61 11.33
C ASN A 385 11.93 31.94 11.69
N ASP A 386 12.00 32.32 12.95
CA ASP A 386 11.34 33.51 13.47
C ASP A 386 11.80 34.83 12.85
N LEU A 387 13.04 34.87 12.36
CA LEU A 387 13.62 36.06 11.72
C LEU A 387 13.31 36.15 10.22
N GLY A 388 12.72 35.10 9.64
CA GLY A 388 12.38 35.04 8.21
C GLY A 388 13.58 35.03 7.28
N LYS A 389 14.79 34.70 7.75
CA LYS A 389 16.02 34.74 6.96
C LYS A 389 16.78 33.41 7.04
N GLN A 390 17.14 32.87 5.88
CA GLN A 390 17.84 31.59 5.77
C GLN A 390 19.21 31.59 6.49
N GLU A 391 19.89 32.70 6.58
CA GLU A 391 21.21 32.82 7.23
C GLU A 391 21.20 32.44 8.74
N TYR A 392 20.04 32.48 9.37
CA TYR A 392 19.86 32.07 10.76
C TYR A 392 19.49 30.60 10.95
N GLY A 393 19.60 29.81 9.89
CA GLY A 393 19.28 28.40 9.87
C GLY A 393 17.83 28.10 9.53
N VAL A 394 17.49 26.83 9.54
CA VAL A 394 16.15 26.33 9.28
C VAL A 394 15.64 25.51 10.46
N VAL A 395 14.41 25.76 10.85
CA VAL A 395 13.67 25.02 11.88
C VAL A 395 12.57 24.22 11.19
N HIS A 396 12.41 22.96 11.60
CA HIS A 396 11.31 22.10 11.19
C HIS A 396 10.19 22.28 12.21
N TYR A 397 9.10 22.92 11.80
CA TYR A 397 7.98 23.17 12.69
C TYR A 397 7.05 21.96 12.75
N LYS A 398 6.58 21.69 13.98
CA LYS A 398 5.52 20.71 14.26
C LYS A 398 4.42 21.40 15.05
N ASP A 399 3.64 22.18 14.33
CA ASP A 399 2.57 23.00 14.86
C ASP A 399 1.39 23.02 13.89
N LEU A 400 0.20 23.36 14.39
CA LEU A 400 -1.03 23.42 13.61
C LEU A 400 -1.71 24.75 13.79
N TYR A 401 -2.14 25.31 12.68
CA TYR A 401 -2.96 26.52 12.61
C TYR A 401 -4.24 26.24 11.86
N LYS A 402 -5.27 27.00 12.19
CA LYS A 402 -6.59 26.99 11.59
C LYS A 402 -6.90 28.36 11.01
N LEU A 403 -7.04 28.45 9.70
CA LEU A 403 -7.35 29.66 8.94
C LEU A 403 -8.81 29.63 8.53
N ASN A 404 -9.58 30.67 8.88
CA ASN A 404 -10.96 30.83 8.48
C ASN A 404 -11.06 31.48 7.09
N LEU A 405 -11.75 30.86 6.15
CA LEU A 405 -11.87 31.33 4.76
C LEU A 405 -12.84 32.52 4.59
N ASN A 406 -13.64 32.89 5.59
CA ASN A 406 -14.54 34.03 5.49
C ASN A 406 -13.83 35.38 5.76
N ASP A 407 -12.91 35.39 6.73
CA ASP A 407 -12.28 36.63 7.22
C ASP A 407 -10.74 36.53 7.29
N TYR A 408 -10.18 35.38 6.94
CA TYR A 408 -8.74 35.07 7.01
C TYR A 408 -8.15 35.20 8.42
N SER A 409 -8.97 35.09 9.46
CA SER A 409 -8.48 34.99 10.83
C SER A 409 -7.73 33.68 11.05
N LEU A 410 -6.63 33.74 11.80
CA LEU A 410 -5.72 32.60 12.03
C LEU A 410 -5.68 32.28 13.53
N GLU A 411 -5.94 31.04 13.87
CA GLU A 411 -5.85 30.48 15.22
C GLU A 411 -4.75 29.44 15.31
N LYS A 412 -3.84 29.55 16.30
CA LYS A 412 -2.87 28.48 16.60
C LYS A 412 -3.57 27.43 17.46
N LYS A 413 -3.60 26.18 16.98
CA LYS A 413 -4.23 25.08 17.73
C LYS A 413 -3.23 24.50 18.76
N TRP A 414 -2.04 24.14 18.32
CA TRP A 414 -1.00 23.57 19.17
C TRP A 414 0.38 23.67 18.51
N ALA A 415 1.42 23.42 19.29
CA ALA A 415 2.80 23.28 18.83
C ALA A 415 3.56 22.27 19.68
N ILE A 416 4.41 21.47 19.06
CA ILE A 416 5.35 20.56 19.72
C ILE A 416 6.73 21.19 19.63
N PRO A 417 7.57 21.10 20.70
CA PRO A 417 8.93 21.68 20.71
C PRO A 417 9.77 21.25 19.50
N GLU A 418 10.47 22.19 18.89
CA GLU A 418 11.23 22.07 17.64
C GLU A 418 12.33 21.00 17.65
N ASN A 419 12.97 20.80 18.79
CA ASN A 419 14.08 19.85 18.95
C ASN A 419 13.65 18.36 18.89
N LEU A 420 12.37 18.09 18.66
CA LEU A 420 11.81 16.74 18.54
C LEU A 420 11.35 16.41 17.12
N CYS A 421 11.58 17.31 16.16
CA CYS A 421 11.04 17.15 14.81
C CYS A 421 12.12 17.23 13.73
N ASP A 422 12.35 16.12 13.03
CA ASP A 422 13.14 16.06 11.79
C ASP A 422 12.26 15.70 10.58
N GLU A 423 10.95 15.94 10.66
CA GLU A 423 9.99 15.55 9.65
C GLU A 423 9.59 16.74 8.78
N VAL A 424 9.26 16.45 7.53
CA VAL A 424 8.65 17.40 6.61
C VAL A 424 7.36 16.79 6.08
N ALA A 425 6.25 17.51 6.20
CA ALA A 425 4.99 17.09 5.62
C ALA A 425 5.00 17.29 4.10
N ALA A 426 4.38 16.38 3.36
CA ALA A 426 4.04 16.62 1.96
C ALA A 426 2.89 17.65 1.88
N SER A 427 2.61 18.15 0.67
CA SER A 427 1.79 19.37 0.49
C SER A 427 0.34 19.27 0.98
N THR A 428 -0.26 18.07 1.01
CA THR A 428 -1.70 17.92 1.28
C THR A 428 -2.00 17.12 2.54
N LEU A 429 -2.94 17.62 3.34
CA LEU A 429 -3.65 16.90 4.39
C LEU A 429 -5.09 16.62 3.94
N ILE A 430 -5.52 15.38 4.05
CA ILE A 430 -6.92 14.99 3.84
C ILE A 430 -7.63 15.04 5.19
N VAL A 431 -8.45 16.05 5.38
CA VAL A 431 -9.25 16.23 6.61
C VAL A 431 -10.43 15.25 6.59
N ASP A 432 -10.60 14.50 7.67
CA ASP A 432 -11.69 13.53 7.79
C ASP A 432 -12.99 14.23 8.17
N GLU A 433 -13.92 14.32 7.22
CA GLU A 433 -15.23 14.92 7.44
C GLU A 433 -16.16 14.01 8.28
N VAL A 434 -15.92 12.69 8.26
CA VAL A 434 -16.72 11.71 9.00
C VAL A 434 -16.49 11.85 10.51
N GLU A 435 -15.26 12.15 10.90
CA GLU A 435 -14.87 12.41 12.30
C GLU A 435 -14.97 13.91 12.66
N LYS A 436 -15.85 14.66 12.00
CA LYS A 436 -16.14 16.09 12.23
C LYS A 436 -14.90 17.00 12.16
N GLY A 437 -13.90 16.62 11.37
CA GLY A 437 -12.66 17.39 11.20
C GLY A 437 -11.70 17.31 12.39
N GLU A 438 -11.81 16.30 13.24
CA GLU A 438 -10.88 16.10 14.36
C GLU A 438 -9.58 15.39 13.93
N HIS A 439 -9.58 14.73 12.77
CA HIS A 439 -8.46 14.02 12.23
C HIS A 439 -8.13 14.42 10.79
N ALA A 440 -6.85 14.33 10.44
CA ALA A 440 -6.39 14.46 9.07
C ALA A 440 -5.31 13.43 8.74
N LYS A 441 -5.29 12.98 7.48
CA LYS A 441 -4.25 12.07 6.99
C LYS A 441 -3.33 12.80 6.03
N GLY A 442 -2.03 12.61 6.20
CA GLY A 442 -1.00 13.24 5.36
C GLY A 442 0.19 12.31 5.13
N LEU A 443 0.93 12.59 4.08
CA LEU A 443 2.22 11.97 3.82
C LEU A 443 3.33 12.80 4.47
N PHE A 444 4.29 12.12 5.08
CA PHE A 444 5.43 12.73 5.76
C PHE A 444 6.71 12.09 5.26
N PHE A 445 7.70 12.91 4.96
CA PHE A 445 9.06 12.44 4.73
C PHE A 445 9.62 11.99 6.08
N SER A 446 9.96 10.70 6.17
CA SER A 446 10.38 10.12 7.45
C SER A 446 11.73 10.67 7.91
N SER A 447 11.83 10.86 9.23
CA SER A 447 13.07 11.26 9.89
C SER A 447 14.14 10.18 9.78
N GLY A 448 15.30 10.55 9.34
CA GLY A 448 16.49 9.71 9.26
C GLY A 448 17.61 10.50 8.60
N ARG A 449 18.85 10.06 8.71
CA ARG A 449 20.01 10.74 8.11
C ARG A 449 19.83 11.11 6.63
N PHE A 450 18.88 10.46 5.98
CA PHE A 450 18.50 10.68 4.57
C PHE A 450 17.00 10.44 4.44
N LEU A 451 16.15 11.39 4.67
CA LEU A 451 14.70 11.34 4.47
C LEU A 451 14.33 10.51 3.20
N SER A 452 14.37 9.20 3.30
CA SER A 452 14.36 8.28 2.15
C SER A 452 13.04 7.53 1.96
N SER A 453 12.03 7.85 2.74
CA SER A 453 10.69 7.25 2.62
C SER A 453 9.59 8.24 2.97
N LEU A 454 8.42 8.00 2.37
CA LEU A 454 7.17 8.63 2.76
C LEU A 454 6.40 7.71 3.68
N VAL A 455 5.84 8.27 4.74
CA VAL A 455 5.02 7.61 5.74
C VAL A 455 3.65 8.25 5.75
N LEU A 456 2.59 7.46 5.71
CA LEU A 456 1.24 7.98 5.94
C LEU A 456 0.99 8.08 7.44
N LYS A 457 0.52 9.22 7.90
CA LYS A 457 0.12 9.43 9.29
C LYS A 457 -1.32 9.90 9.39
N ASP A 458 -1.99 9.45 10.43
CA ASP A 458 -3.20 10.04 10.96
C ASP A 458 -2.83 11.02 12.06
N LEU A 459 -3.28 12.25 11.93
CA LEU A 459 -2.98 13.36 12.80
C LEU A 459 -4.26 13.81 13.49
N ASN A 460 -4.30 13.78 14.82
CA ASN A 460 -5.35 14.40 15.58
C ASN A 460 -5.16 15.93 15.58
N LEU A 461 -6.12 16.66 15.02
CA LEU A 461 -6.04 18.11 14.82
C LEU A 461 -6.24 18.93 16.10
N GLU A 462 -6.75 18.32 17.18
CA GLU A 462 -6.97 19.01 18.44
C GLU A 462 -5.77 18.95 19.39
N ASN A 463 -4.99 17.84 19.36
CA ASN A 463 -3.93 17.63 20.34
C ASN A 463 -2.57 17.24 19.72
N GLY A 464 -2.49 17.04 18.41
CA GLY A 464 -1.25 16.69 17.71
C GLY A 464 -0.77 15.26 17.89
N GLN A 465 -1.61 14.34 18.42
CA GLN A 465 -1.26 12.93 18.44
C GLN A 465 -1.21 12.37 17.02
N GLU A 466 -0.20 11.54 16.78
CA GLU A 466 0.03 10.92 15.47
C GLU A 466 0.00 9.41 15.56
N THR A 467 -0.56 8.79 14.53
CA THR A 467 -0.53 7.34 14.33
C THR A 467 0.04 7.03 12.95
N VAL A 468 1.09 6.23 12.88
CA VAL A 468 1.66 5.75 11.63
C VAL A 468 0.75 4.68 11.04
N LEU A 469 0.37 4.85 9.78
CA LEU A 469 -0.53 3.99 9.03
C LEU A 469 0.17 3.36 7.84
N GLY A 470 -0.10 2.09 7.61
CA GLY A 470 0.42 1.34 6.47
C GLY A 470 1.94 1.20 6.47
N ASP A 471 2.46 0.72 5.35
CA ASP A 471 3.89 0.66 5.08
C ASP A 471 4.40 1.98 4.46
N THR A 472 5.66 2.00 4.04
CA THR A 472 6.35 3.19 3.53
C THR A 472 6.48 3.15 2.01
N ILE A 473 6.48 4.33 1.38
CA ILE A 473 6.82 4.49 -0.04
C ILE A 473 8.27 4.98 -0.12
N PRO A 474 9.15 4.30 -0.89
CA PRO A 474 10.51 4.78 -1.11
C PRO A 474 10.51 6.14 -1.83
N TYR A 475 11.13 7.15 -1.23
CA TYR A 475 11.26 8.49 -1.82
C TYR A 475 12.36 9.27 -1.11
N THR A 476 13.24 9.94 -1.85
CA THR A 476 14.28 10.78 -1.29
C THR A 476 13.82 12.24 -1.27
N PHE A 477 13.83 12.85 -0.09
CA PHE A 477 13.53 14.26 0.08
C PHE A 477 14.66 15.13 -0.50
N LEU A 478 14.31 16.04 -1.38
CA LEU A 478 15.21 16.98 -2.07
C LEU A 478 14.74 18.43 -1.90
N ASP A 479 14.29 18.80 -0.72
CA ASP A 479 13.79 20.14 -0.37
C ASP A 479 12.75 20.64 -1.41
N VAL A 480 12.92 21.82 -1.95
CA VAL A 480 12.01 22.46 -2.93
C VAL A 480 11.80 21.67 -4.24
N ASN A 481 12.64 20.69 -4.51
CA ASN A 481 12.49 19.78 -5.65
C ASN A 481 11.71 18.50 -5.32
N SER A 482 11.25 18.34 -4.09
CA SER A 482 10.42 17.21 -3.69
C SER A 482 8.97 17.45 -4.08
N HIS A 483 8.36 16.47 -4.74
CA HIS A 483 6.95 16.50 -5.10
C HIS A 483 6.30 15.20 -4.68
N ALA A 484 5.56 15.25 -3.58
CA ALA A 484 4.69 14.19 -3.13
C ALA A 484 3.34 14.77 -2.73
N ASP A 485 2.27 14.07 -3.06
CA ASP A 485 0.92 14.50 -2.75
C ASP A 485 0.02 13.32 -2.38
N LEU A 486 -1.03 13.58 -1.61
CA LEU A 486 -2.00 12.62 -1.16
C LEU A 486 -3.38 12.99 -1.71
N ILE A 487 -4.07 12.00 -2.30
CA ILE A 487 -5.41 12.14 -2.86
C ILE A 487 -6.30 11.10 -2.19
N TYR A 488 -7.52 11.48 -1.79
CA TYR A 488 -8.51 10.54 -1.29
C TYR A 488 -9.70 10.44 -2.23
N LEU A 489 -9.88 9.28 -2.85
CA LEU A 489 -11.02 9.00 -3.73
C LEU A 489 -12.13 8.34 -2.92
N ALA A 490 -13.14 9.13 -2.52
CA ALA A 490 -14.20 8.70 -1.63
C ALA A 490 -15.07 7.58 -2.23
N SER A 491 -15.33 7.62 -3.56
CA SER A 491 -16.12 6.59 -4.25
C SER A 491 -15.49 5.20 -4.19
N GLU A 492 -14.16 5.11 -4.16
CA GLU A 492 -13.41 3.85 -4.10
C GLU A 492 -12.89 3.55 -2.68
N LYS A 493 -13.12 4.46 -1.72
CA LYS A 493 -12.55 4.41 -0.36
C LYS A 493 -11.06 4.11 -0.38
N CYS A 494 -10.30 4.89 -1.15
CA CYS A 494 -8.90 4.61 -1.43
C CYS A 494 -8.07 5.90 -1.37
N TYR A 495 -6.92 5.83 -0.70
CA TYR A 495 -5.90 6.86 -0.77
C TYR A 495 -4.95 6.57 -1.92
N TYR A 496 -4.55 7.60 -2.63
CA TYR A 496 -3.51 7.56 -3.64
C TYR A 496 -2.38 8.49 -3.25
N ALA A 497 -1.16 7.96 -3.28
CA ALA A 497 0.05 8.76 -3.15
C ALA A 497 0.64 8.97 -4.55
N VAL A 498 0.95 10.21 -4.86
CA VAL A 498 1.60 10.60 -6.12
C VAL A 498 2.96 11.18 -5.78
N THR A 499 4.02 10.64 -6.39
CA THR A 499 5.38 11.14 -6.22
C THR A 499 5.98 11.47 -7.57
N VAL A 500 6.76 12.55 -7.64
CA VAL A 500 7.53 12.90 -8.84
C VAL A 500 8.98 13.12 -8.45
N HIS A 501 9.91 12.49 -9.16
CA HIS A 501 11.34 12.64 -8.92
C HIS A 501 12.13 12.68 -10.24
N GLN A 502 13.26 13.35 -10.19
CA GLN A 502 14.23 13.36 -11.28
C GLN A 502 15.03 12.06 -11.24
N VAL A 503 15.17 11.39 -12.39
CA VAL A 503 15.93 10.13 -12.51
C VAL A 503 17.31 10.40 -13.09
N GLU A 504 17.44 10.63 -14.36
CA GLU A 504 18.71 10.86 -15.03
C GLU A 504 18.57 12.04 -16.00
N GLY A 505 19.53 12.95 -15.97
CA GLY A 505 19.51 14.16 -16.80
C GLY A 505 18.27 15.00 -16.51
N ASN A 506 17.50 15.31 -17.56
CA ASN A 506 16.24 16.04 -17.46
C ASN A 506 15.00 15.14 -17.44
N ASN A 507 15.19 13.84 -17.23
CA ASN A 507 14.07 12.90 -17.17
C ASN A 507 13.46 12.84 -15.77
N TYR A 508 12.16 12.74 -15.73
CA TYR A 508 11.36 12.66 -14.50
C TYR A 508 10.43 11.46 -14.55
N GLU A 509 10.21 10.87 -13.41
CA GLU A 509 9.22 9.81 -13.22
C GLU A 509 8.19 10.23 -12.20
N ALA A 510 6.92 10.00 -12.56
CA ALA A 510 5.81 10.10 -11.64
C ALA A 510 5.31 8.70 -11.28
N ASN A 511 5.33 8.36 -10.00
CA ASN A 511 4.83 7.10 -9.50
C ASN A 511 3.51 7.31 -8.76
N ILE A 512 2.56 6.44 -9.02
CA ILE A 512 1.23 6.45 -8.41
C ILE A 512 1.07 5.17 -7.60
N TYR A 513 0.75 5.33 -6.33
CA TYR A 513 0.49 4.24 -5.39
C TYR A 513 -0.92 4.35 -4.85
N SER A 514 -1.47 3.25 -4.35
CA SER A 514 -2.79 3.25 -3.70
C SER A 514 -2.82 2.35 -2.48
N ILE A 515 -3.64 2.73 -1.49
CA ILE A 515 -3.91 1.96 -0.29
C ILE A 515 -5.39 2.13 0.08
N ALA A 516 -6.05 1.02 0.45
CA ALA A 516 -7.48 1.04 0.76
C ALA A 516 -7.78 1.65 2.13
N SER A 517 -8.87 2.40 2.24
CA SER A 517 -9.37 2.94 3.51
C SER A 517 -10.32 1.93 4.19
N PRO A 518 -10.32 1.83 5.53
CA PRO A 518 -9.40 2.49 6.45
C PRO A 518 -8.00 1.89 6.37
N VAL A 519 -6.98 2.75 6.47
CA VAL A 519 -5.58 2.28 6.50
C VAL A 519 -5.24 1.84 7.92
N LEU A 520 -4.60 0.68 8.06
CA LEU A 520 -4.29 0.06 9.34
C LEU A 520 -2.81 0.22 9.70
N PRO A 521 -2.47 0.39 10.99
CA PRO A 521 -1.09 0.33 11.44
C PRO A 521 -0.49 -1.05 11.24
N ILE A 522 0.78 -1.14 10.83
CA ILE A 522 1.49 -2.42 10.64
C ILE A 522 1.51 -3.28 11.93
N GLN A 523 1.56 -2.65 13.10
CA GLN A 523 1.62 -3.34 14.39
C GLN A 523 0.38 -4.20 14.69
N ASN A 524 -0.73 -4.01 13.98
CA ASN A 524 -1.95 -4.78 14.16
C ASN A 524 -1.95 -6.11 13.38
N ILE A 525 -0.85 -6.43 12.68
CA ILE A 525 -0.72 -7.74 12.02
C ILE A 525 -0.19 -8.74 13.04
N THR A 526 -1.05 -9.56 13.60
CA THR A 526 -0.60 -10.81 14.23
C THR A 526 -0.24 -11.79 13.11
N VAL A 527 0.98 -11.73 12.63
CA VAL A 527 1.55 -12.82 11.81
C VAL A 527 1.59 -14.04 12.72
N GLN A 528 0.84 -15.07 12.38
CA GLN A 528 1.00 -16.37 13.06
C GLN A 528 2.40 -16.92 12.70
N GLU A 529 3.42 -16.51 13.47
CA GLU A 529 4.72 -17.16 13.41
C GLU A 529 4.57 -18.61 13.86
N ASN A 530 4.91 -19.51 12.98
CA ASN A 530 4.93 -20.93 13.29
C ASN A 530 6.16 -21.24 14.17
N ARG A 531 6.09 -20.88 15.45
CA ARG A 531 7.17 -21.08 16.46
C ARG A 531 7.56 -22.54 16.67
N GLY A 532 6.90 -23.49 15.97
CA GLY A 532 7.12 -24.93 16.20
C GLY A 532 8.43 -25.50 15.66
N THR A 533 9.07 -24.88 14.69
CA THR A 533 10.22 -25.48 13.97
C THR A 533 11.56 -25.16 14.61
N TRP A 534 11.72 -24.01 15.20
CA TRP A 534 12.97 -23.58 15.84
C TRP A 534 13.34 -24.41 17.08
N TRP A 535 12.37 -24.78 17.90
CA TRP A 535 12.58 -25.64 19.07
C TRP A 535 13.00 -27.04 18.69
N LYS A 536 12.50 -27.60 17.57
CA LYS A 536 12.94 -28.90 17.05
C LYS A 536 14.37 -28.86 16.55
N LEU A 537 14.78 -27.80 15.84
CA LEU A 537 16.16 -27.59 15.40
C LEU A 537 17.10 -27.39 16.61
N LEU A 538 16.69 -26.61 17.60
CA LEU A 538 17.46 -26.39 18.84
C LEU A 538 17.61 -27.70 19.61
N PHE A 539 16.57 -28.52 19.70
CA PHE A 539 16.63 -29.83 20.36
C PHE A 539 17.55 -30.80 19.62
N VAL A 540 17.53 -30.84 18.29
CA VAL A 540 18.45 -31.64 17.48
C VAL A 540 19.89 -31.16 17.67
N CYS A 541 20.17 -29.87 17.69
CA CYS A 541 21.50 -29.33 17.95
C CYS A 541 22.01 -29.68 19.36
N ILE A 542 21.15 -29.64 20.38
CA ILE A 542 21.51 -30.03 21.77
C ILE A 542 21.81 -31.53 21.83
N CYS A 543 21.01 -32.38 21.16
CA CYS A 543 21.25 -33.83 21.11
C CYS A 543 22.56 -34.15 20.40
N VAL A 544 22.89 -33.50 19.28
CA VAL A 544 24.15 -33.67 18.55
C VAL A 544 25.35 -33.22 19.37
N ALA A 545 25.23 -32.06 20.06
CA ALA A 545 26.27 -31.56 20.96
C ALA A 545 26.47 -32.49 22.18
N GLY A 546 25.38 -33.05 22.73
CA GLY A 546 25.44 -34.03 23.83
C GLY A 546 26.12 -35.32 23.42
N LEU A 547 25.78 -35.88 22.26
CA LEU A 547 26.44 -37.08 21.70
C LEU A 547 27.92 -36.85 21.34
N GLY A 548 28.24 -35.65 20.82
CA GLY A 548 29.62 -35.22 20.55
C GLY A 548 30.46 -35.12 21.83
N GLY A 549 29.86 -34.56 22.91
CA GLY A 549 30.49 -34.45 24.23
C GLY A 549 30.75 -35.81 24.91
N ILE A 550 29.83 -36.76 24.77
CA ILE A 550 29.99 -38.13 25.26
C ILE A 550 31.07 -38.86 24.43
N GLY A 551 31.07 -38.73 23.12
CA GLY A 551 32.09 -39.29 22.24
C GLY A 551 33.49 -38.73 22.54
N TRP A 552 33.61 -37.43 22.80
CA TRP A 552 34.86 -36.79 23.18
C TRP A 552 35.37 -37.24 24.55
N ARG A 553 34.48 -37.40 25.56
CA ARG A 553 34.83 -37.96 26.88
C ARG A 553 35.31 -39.40 26.78
N LEU A 554 34.62 -40.25 26.02
CA LEU A 554 35.03 -41.66 25.79
C LEU A 554 36.35 -41.76 25.00
N TRP A 555 36.63 -40.83 24.09
CA TRP A 555 37.88 -40.78 23.38
C TRP A 555 39.03 -40.28 24.26
N ASN A 556 38.76 -39.31 25.14
CA ASN A 556 39.78 -38.77 26.07
C ASN A 556 40.11 -39.73 27.22
N SER A 557 39.11 -40.53 27.69
CA SER A 557 39.36 -41.59 28.69
C SER A 557 40.24 -42.70 28.10
N ARG A 558 40.05 -43.07 26.81
CA ARG A 558 40.92 -44.03 26.11
C ARG A 558 42.34 -43.50 25.84
N LYS A 559 42.59 -42.20 25.92
CA LYS A 559 43.94 -41.60 25.84
C LYS A 559 44.66 -41.61 27.17
N HIS A 560 43.93 -41.59 28.29
CA HIS A 560 44.56 -41.68 29.64
C HIS A 560 45.08 -43.08 29.95
N ASP A 561 44.41 -44.16 29.47
CA ASP A 561 44.83 -45.55 29.68
C ASP A 561 46.08 -45.97 28.86
N LYS A 562 46.63 -45.09 28.01
CA LYS A 562 47.85 -45.36 27.22
C LYS A 562 49.07 -44.56 27.62
N LYS A 563 49.01 -43.81 28.77
CA LYS A 563 50.14 -42.99 29.23
C LYS A 563 50.79 -43.48 30.52
N GLU A 564 50.48 -44.69 31.01
CA GLU A 564 51.24 -45.34 32.08
C GLU A 564 52.14 -46.44 31.52
N ALA A 565 53.17 -46.09 30.79
CA ALA A 565 54.42 -46.89 30.64
C ALA A 565 55.46 -45.99 30.01
N ILE A 566 56.55 -45.83 30.81
CA ILE A 566 57.89 -45.33 30.49
C ILE A 566 58.18 -43.95 31.10
N SER A 567 58.74 -44.02 32.30
CA SER A 567 59.60 -43.05 32.94
C SER A 567 61.05 -43.31 32.54
N ILE A 568 61.85 -42.30 32.28
CA ILE A 568 63.27 -42.11 32.62
C ILE A 568 63.69 -40.66 32.23
N PRO A 569 64.61 -40.00 33.00
CA PRO A 569 64.64 -38.57 33.22
C PRO A 569 65.87 -37.84 32.61
N GLN A 570 65.95 -36.56 32.92
CA GLN A 570 67.04 -35.57 32.82
C GLN A 570 67.18 -34.83 31.47
N GLN A 571 67.48 -33.58 31.36
CA GLN A 571 68.21 -32.61 32.18
C GLN A 571 67.92 -31.17 31.68
N ASP A 572 68.10 -30.23 32.57
CA ASP A 572 68.16 -28.77 32.41
C ASP A 572 68.89 -28.25 31.19
N ILE A 573 68.44 -27.11 30.67
CA ILE A 573 69.29 -25.92 30.48
C ILE A 573 68.40 -24.68 30.23
N CYS A 574 68.73 -23.63 30.98
CA CYS A 574 68.33 -22.25 30.89
C CYS A 574 68.59 -21.57 29.54
N GLU A 575 67.81 -20.61 29.18
CA GLU A 575 68.14 -19.18 28.93
C GLU A 575 67.05 -18.54 28.09
N LYS A 576 66.42 -17.51 28.65
CA LYS A 576 66.47 -16.06 28.39
C LYS A 576 66.25 -15.59 26.93
N GLU A 577 65.33 -14.77 26.80
CA GLU A 577 65.24 -13.33 26.49
C GLU A 577 64.26 -12.94 25.38
N GLU A 578 63.51 -11.87 25.74
CA GLU A 578 63.11 -10.68 24.96
C GLU A 578 62.20 -10.85 23.73
N GLY A 579 61.04 -10.40 23.77
CA GLY A 579 60.46 -9.07 23.63
C GLY A 579 60.50 -8.54 22.20
N VAL A 580 59.36 -8.52 21.50
CA VAL A 580 59.08 -7.44 20.52
C VAL A 580 57.54 -7.29 20.36
N VAL A 581 57.14 -6.09 20.68
CA VAL A 581 55.84 -5.49 20.34
C VAL A 581 55.88 -5.12 18.88
N SER A 582 54.86 -5.43 18.11
CA SER A 582 54.68 -4.79 16.81
C SER A 582 53.21 -4.36 16.59
N ASP A 583 53.15 -3.09 16.39
CA ASP A 583 52.07 -2.18 16.04
C ASP A 583 50.98 -2.68 15.10
N ILE A 584 49.75 -2.25 15.47
CA ILE A 584 48.58 -2.25 14.60
C ILE A 584 48.61 -0.94 13.81
N ASN A 585 48.84 -1.05 12.49
CA ASN A 585 48.69 0.07 11.55
C ASN A 585 47.23 0.33 11.23
N LEU A 586 46.74 1.45 11.72
CA LEU A 586 45.51 2.09 11.24
C LEU A 586 45.82 2.90 9.98
N SER A 587 45.30 2.48 8.82
CA SER A 587 45.34 3.28 7.59
C SER A 587 44.20 4.28 7.58
N LEU A 588 44.55 5.55 7.67
CA LEU A 588 43.67 6.70 7.39
C LEU A 588 43.41 6.78 5.89
N ILE A 589 42.13 6.75 5.53
CA ILE A 589 41.70 7.09 4.16
C ILE A 589 41.53 8.61 4.10
N HIS A 590 42.36 9.29 3.34
CA HIS A 590 42.21 10.69 2.95
C HIS A 590 41.07 10.82 1.95
N ILE A 591 40.06 11.62 2.27
CA ILE A 591 39.06 12.12 1.33
C ILE A 591 39.53 13.50 0.86
N SER A 592 39.87 13.61 -0.42
CA SER A 592 40.18 14.89 -1.10
C SER A 592 38.89 15.59 -1.50
N GLU A 593 38.74 16.86 -1.13
CA GLU A 593 37.71 17.79 -1.63
C GLU A 593 37.87 18.03 -3.14
N PRO A 594 36.76 18.16 -3.90
CA PRO A 594 36.84 18.66 -5.25
C PRO A 594 36.78 20.18 -5.26
N THR A 595 37.80 20.78 -5.82
CA THR A 595 37.88 22.20 -6.21
C THR A 595 36.88 22.56 -7.30
N ARG A 596 36.19 23.69 -7.11
CA ARG A 596 35.38 24.36 -8.11
C ARG A 596 36.26 25.01 -9.22
N PRO A 597 35.71 25.20 -10.44
CA PRO A 597 35.44 26.54 -10.93
C PRO A 597 33.95 26.90 -11.03
#